data_bffc4c4aa43efe1b5292a9b221cf6afe
#
_entry.id   bffc4c4aa43efe1b5292a9b221cf6afe
#
_cell.length_a   1.000
_cell.length_b   1.000
_cell.length_c   1.000
_cell.angle_alpha   90.00
_cell.angle_beta   90.00
_cell.angle_gamma   90.00
#
_symmetry.space_group_name_H-M   'P 1'
#
loop_
_entity.id
_entity.type
_entity.pdbx_description
1 polymer ?
#
loop_
_entity_poly.entity_id
_entity_poly.type
_entity_poly.pdbx_seq_one_letter_code
_entity_poly.pdbx_strand_id
1 'polypeptide(L)'
;AAEDLSSREKRKNTDVQTFRAEAGLYGNFSDKEQWRLKAYYFQSSRGLPKATTFYNDHSTQHLWDKNTFIQSQYKKEFSRQWVFQTSAKWNWSYQRYLDPDTKNSLKKTENSYYQQEYYLSASVLYRLLSNLSFSLSTDGSINTMNADLANFVHPTRYSWLTAFAGKYVNDWLTISASALATVINEDVKKGGSAGNHRKLTPYVSAAFKPFQHEEFRIRFFYKDIFRLASFNDLYYEEVGNTQLKPEKAKQYNIGLTYNKNVCPFLPYLSVTVDAYYNKVTDKIIAYPTKNLAVWSMKNLGEVDIKGIDATGSLSLQPWDKIRINLSGNYTYQRALDVTPPDPNTYESTYKHQIAYTPRVSASGQAGVETPWINLSYSFLFSGKRYALGQNIAENRLDSYSDHSISANRDFQIRKITTSFSVEVLN
;
A
#
# COMPACT_ATOMS: atom_id res chain seq x y z
N ALA A 1 -7.97 15.83 14.77
CA ALA A 1 -7.41 17.13 15.15
C ALA A 1 -7.85 18.14 14.11
N ALA A 2 -8.62 19.14 14.51
CA ALA A 2 -8.96 20.25 13.63
C ALA A 2 -7.65 20.98 13.31
N GLU A 3 -7.19 20.88 12.09
CA GLU A 3 -6.18 21.79 11.59
C GLU A 3 -6.88 23.15 11.52
N ASP A 4 -6.43 24.09 12.29
CA ASP A 4 -6.84 25.48 12.10
C ASP A 4 -6.16 25.99 10.84
N LEU A 5 -6.81 25.75 9.70
CA LEU A 5 -6.40 26.28 8.41
C LEU A 5 -6.56 27.80 8.31
N SER A 6 -7.18 28.43 9.34
CA SER A 6 -7.45 29.86 9.35
C SER A 6 -6.21 30.70 9.68
N SER A 7 -5.25 30.16 10.43
CA SER A 7 -4.08 30.93 10.90
C SER A 7 -2.98 31.11 9.85
N ARG A 8 -2.91 30.24 8.82
CA ARG A 8 -1.82 30.19 7.83
C ARG A 8 -0.41 30.13 8.45
N GLU A 9 -0.30 29.67 9.68
CA GLU A 9 0.98 29.54 10.36
C GLU A 9 1.75 28.33 9.81
N LYS A 10 3.04 28.52 9.56
CA LYS A 10 3.92 27.43 9.18
C LYS A 10 4.07 26.47 10.37
N ARG A 11 3.83 25.20 10.15
CA ARG A 11 4.14 24.16 11.14
C ARG A 11 5.62 24.22 11.48
N LYS A 12 5.94 24.19 12.76
CA LYS A 12 7.31 24.11 13.28
C LYS A 12 7.73 22.66 13.38
N ASN A 13 9.02 22.40 13.45
CA ASN A 13 9.61 21.05 13.57
C ASN A 13 9.22 20.12 12.39
N THR A 14 9.39 20.63 11.18
CA THR A 14 9.10 19.90 9.92
C THR A 14 10.35 19.64 9.09
N ASP A 15 11.52 19.82 9.67
CA ASP A 15 12.80 19.56 9.02
C ASP A 15 12.95 18.07 8.68
N VAL A 16 13.53 17.80 7.53
CA VAL A 16 13.80 16.44 7.05
C VAL A 16 15.17 16.41 6.37
N GLN A 17 16.01 15.51 6.81
CA GLN A 17 17.24 15.13 6.14
C GLN A 17 17.20 13.67 5.74
N THR A 18 17.47 13.35 4.48
CA THR A 18 17.41 11.99 3.97
C THR A 18 18.65 11.70 3.12
N PHE A 19 19.24 10.53 3.35
CA PHE A 19 20.28 9.97 2.49
C PHE A 19 19.87 8.58 2.01
N ARG A 20 20.09 8.31 0.73
CA ARG A 20 19.81 7.03 0.09
C ARG A 20 20.94 6.63 -0.84
N ALA A 21 21.37 5.38 -0.75
CA ALA A 21 22.32 4.77 -1.67
C ALA A 21 21.78 3.42 -2.15
N GLU A 22 22.00 3.11 -3.40
CA GLU A 22 21.54 1.88 -4.04
C GLU A 22 22.60 1.39 -5.01
N ALA A 23 22.87 0.08 -4.99
CA ALA A 23 23.73 -0.60 -5.95
C ALA A 23 23.07 -1.89 -6.46
N GLY A 24 23.22 -2.17 -7.74
CA GLY A 24 22.68 -3.38 -8.37
C GLY A 24 23.71 -4.03 -9.29
N LEU A 25 23.76 -5.37 -9.23
CA LEU A 25 24.50 -6.22 -10.17
C LEU A 25 23.51 -7.10 -10.91
N TYR A 26 23.71 -7.24 -12.20
CA TYR A 26 22.85 -8.03 -13.09
C TYR A 26 23.73 -8.98 -13.89
N GLY A 27 23.38 -10.26 -13.87
CA GLY A 27 24.04 -11.31 -14.66
C GLY A 27 23.02 -11.99 -15.55
N ASN A 28 23.22 -11.97 -16.86
CA ASN A 28 22.51 -12.80 -17.82
C ASN A 28 23.50 -13.88 -18.30
N PHE A 29 23.44 -15.07 -17.69
CA PHE A 29 24.32 -16.19 -18.07
C PHE A 29 23.88 -16.81 -19.39
N SER A 30 22.60 -16.67 -19.74
CA SER A 30 22.02 -17.00 -21.03
C SER A 30 20.64 -16.26 -21.16
N ASP A 31 19.99 -16.37 -22.33
CA ASP A 31 18.61 -15.87 -22.55
C ASP A 31 17.58 -16.51 -21.58
N LYS A 32 17.95 -17.64 -20.96
CA LYS A 32 17.10 -18.44 -20.06
C LYS A 32 17.55 -18.40 -18.61
N GLU A 33 18.64 -17.70 -18.31
CA GLU A 33 19.24 -17.73 -16.97
C GLU A 33 19.69 -16.33 -16.56
N GLN A 34 19.08 -15.83 -15.50
CA GLN A 34 19.26 -14.46 -15.02
C GLN A 34 19.50 -14.45 -13.51
N TRP A 35 20.42 -13.61 -13.10
CA TRP A 35 20.68 -13.32 -11.70
C TRP A 35 20.70 -11.82 -11.45
N ARG A 36 20.18 -11.43 -10.28
CA ARG A 36 20.16 -10.03 -9.85
C ARG A 36 20.55 -9.96 -8.39
N LEU A 37 21.39 -9.01 -8.06
CA LEU A 37 21.74 -8.64 -6.70
C LEU A 37 21.49 -7.15 -6.51
N LYS A 38 20.85 -6.79 -5.40
CA LYS A 38 20.58 -5.41 -5.02
C LYS A 38 20.99 -5.18 -3.59
N ALA A 39 21.72 -4.11 -3.34
CA ALA A 39 22.02 -3.57 -2.02
C ALA A 39 21.41 -2.18 -1.90
N TYR A 40 20.86 -1.87 -0.73
CA TYR A 40 20.18 -0.63 -0.45
C TYR A 40 20.50 -0.14 0.94
N TYR A 41 20.72 1.16 1.07
CA TYR A 41 20.85 1.87 2.34
C TYR A 41 19.99 3.13 2.33
N PHE A 42 19.30 3.38 3.42
CA PHE A 42 18.50 4.56 3.66
C PHE A 42 18.67 5.04 5.08
N GLN A 43 18.76 6.34 5.26
CA GLN A 43 18.61 6.99 6.56
C GLN A 43 17.80 8.27 6.43
N SER A 44 17.04 8.58 7.47
CA SER A 44 16.28 9.82 7.58
C SER A 44 16.35 10.34 9.01
N SER A 45 16.38 11.64 9.13
CA SER A 45 16.26 12.37 10.40
C SER A 45 15.22 13.45 10.19
N ARG A 46 14.18 13.47 11.02
CA ARG A 46 13.06 14.39 10.82
C ARG A 46 12.42 14.82 12.12
N GLY A 47 12.05 16.08 12.19
CA GLY A 47 11.14 16.61 13.17
C GLY A 47 9.72 16.09 12.95
N LEU A 48 8.96 15.90 14.02
CA LEU A 48 7.55 15.50 13.97
C LEU A 48 6.68 16.66 14.44
N PRO A 49 5.95 17.33 13.54
CA PRO A 49 5.02 18.37 13.95
C PRO A 49 3.84 17.75 14.71
N LYS A 50 3.53 18.26 15.89
CA LYS A 50 2.29 17.91 16.61
C LYS A 50 1.07 18.48 15.89
N ALA A 51 -0.10 17.90 16.19
CA ALA A 51 -1.36 18.55 15.92
C ALA A 51 -1.38 19.90 16.67
N THR A 52 -1.78 20.97 15.98
CA THR A 52 -1.96 22.28 16.59
C THR A 52 -3.11 22.20 17.58
N THR A 53 -2.79 22.26 18.87
CA THR A 53 -3.78 22.42 19.93
C THR A 53 -3.63 23.81 20.51
N PHE A 54 -4.71 24.42 21.02
CA PHE A 54 -4.76 25.80 21.53
C PHE A 54 -3.68 26.15 22.56
N TYR A 55 -2.97 25.15 23.11
CA TYR A 55 -2.00 25.34 24.20
C TYR A 55 -0.60 24.86 23.88
N ASN A 56 -0.35 24.33 22.67
CA ASN A 56 0.97 23.81 22.32
C ASN A 56 1.23 23.88 20.80
N ASP A 57 1.82 24.96 20.36
CA ASP A 57 2.22 25.23 18.99
C ASP A 57 3.65 24.68 18.66
N HIS A 58 4.36 24.20 19.67
CA HIS A 58 5.73 23.70 19.54
C HIS A 58 5.78 22.18 19.74
N SER A 59 6.28 21.48 18.75
CA SER A 59 6.71 20.08 18.89
C SER A 59 8.22 20.05 18.85
N THR A 60 8.81 19.29 19.74
CA THR A 60 10.26 19.01 19.79
C THR A 60 10.53 17.55 19.50
N GLN A 61 9.50 16.79 19.12
CA GLN A 61 9.61 15.36 18.81
C GLN A 61 10.47 15.15 17.57
N HIS A 62 11.31 14.12 17.61
CA HIS A 62 12.23 13.80 16.53
C HIS A 62 12.25 12.30 16.27
N LEU A 63 12.40 11.93 14.99
CA LEU A 63 12.45 10.56 14.52
C LEU A 63 13.65 10.33 13.62
N TRP A 64 14.42 9.29 13.91
CA TRP A 64 15.50 8.79 13.08
C TRP A 64 15.15 7.40 12.57
N ASP A 65 15.26 7.21 11.27
CA ASP A 65 15.08 5.93 10.62
C ASP A 65 16.35 5.52 9.88
N LYS A 66 16.72 4.24 9.96
CA LYS A 66 17.73 3.63 9.09
C LYS A 66 17.17 2.32 8.55
N ASN A 67 17.44 2.03 7.31
CA ASN A 67 17.07 0.76 6.69
C ASN A 67 18.17 0.31 5.75
N THR A 68 18.52 -0.96 5.81
CA THR A 68 19.46 -1.58 4.89
C THR A 68 18.96 -2.94 4.47
N PHE A 69 19.10 -3.28 3.21
CA PHE A 69 18.85 -4.64 2.77
C PHE A 69 19.81 -5.09 1.66
N ILE A 70 20.00 -6.39 1.60
CA ILE A 70 20.64 -7.08 0.48
C ILE A 70 19.63 -8.11 -0.01
N GLN A 71 19.38 -8.12 -1.31
CA GLN A 71 18.45 -9.01 -1.97
C GLN A 71 19.11 -9.64 -3.18
N SER A 72 18.97 -10.96 -3.31
CA SER A 72 19.40 -11.74 -4.49
C SER A 72 18.20 -12.43 -5.11
N GLN A 73 18.14 -12.46 -6.41
CA GLN A 73 17.13 -13.19 -7.18
C GLN A 73 17.79 -13.96 -8.30
N TYR A 74 17.42 -15.21 -8.46
CA TYR A 74 17.85 -16.07 -9.54
C TYR A 74 16.65 -16.69 -10.25
N LYS A 75 16.65 -16.65 -11.58
CA LYS A 75 15.64 -17.26 -12.45
C LYS A 75 16.30 -18.09 -13.51
N LYS A 76 15.79 -19.32 -13.72
CA LYS A 76 16.24 -20.22 -14.77
C LYS A 76 15.06 -20.91 -15.47
N GLU A 77 15.08 -20.88 -16.80
CA GLU A 77 14.19 -21.64 -17.65
C GLU A 77 14.90 -22.90 -18.08
N PHE A 78 14.66 -24.03 -17.40
CA PHE A 78 15.28 -25.32 -17.72
C PHE A 78 14.80 -25.86 -19.05
N SER A 79 13.53 -25.61 -19.38
CA SER A 79 12.91 -25.97 -20.65
C SER A 79 11.75 -25.04 -20.98
N ARG A 80 11.09 -25.22 -22.12
CA ARG A 80 9.82 -24.49 -22.42
C ARG A 80 8.73 -24.73 -21.36
N GLN A 81 8.79 -25.87 -20.66
CA GLN A 81 7.79 -26.28 -19.68
C GLN A 81 8.15 -25.85 -18.26
N TRP A 82 9.43 -25.84 -17.89
CA TRP A 82 9.88 -25.65 -16.51
C TRP A 82 10.65 -24.35 -16.31
N VAL A 83 10.13 -23.51 -15.41
CA VAL A 83 10.80 -22.30 -14.95
C VAL A 83 10.96 -22.36 -13.45
N PHE A 84 12.15 -22.12 -12.96
CA PHE A 84 12.48 -22.00 -11.55
C PHE A 84 12.89 -20.57 -11.22
N GLN A 85 12.45 -20.08 -10.07
CA GLN A 85 12.88 -18.81 -9.53
C GLN A 85 13.09 -18.94 -8.02
N THR A 86 14.16 -18.33 -7.51
CA THR A 86 14.41 -18.22 -6.08
C THR A 86 14.85 -16.80 -5.73
N SER A 87 14.53 -16.38 -4.53
CA SER A 87 14.94 -15.07 -4.00
C SER A 87 15.34 -15.20 -2.54
N ALA A 88 16.40 -14.51 -2.15
CA ALA A 88 16.82 -14.37 -0.76
C ALA A 88 16.99 -12.90 -0.42
N LYS A 89 16.58 -12.51 0.78
CA LYS A 89 16.71 -11.14 1.28
C LYS A 89 17.10 -11.16 2.76
N TRP A 90 18.04 -10.31 3.10
CA TRP A 90 18.25 -9.87 4.47
C TRP A 90 17.91 -8.39 4.56
N ASN A 91 17.13 -8.01 5.58
CA ASN A 91 16.78 -6.63 5.88
C ASN A 91 17.07 -6.32 7.34
N TRP A 92 17.63 -5.14 7.59
CA TRP A 92 17.79 -4.58 8.91
C TRP A 92 17.22 -3.17 8.93
N SER A 93 16.46 -2.84 9.96
CA SER A 93 15.92 -1.51 10.19
C SER A 93 16.14 -1.06 11.64
N TYR A 94 16.34 0.22 11.79
CA TYR A 94 16.48 0.91 13.05
C TYR A 94 15.58 2.13 13.07
N GLN A 95 14.88 2.33 14.17
CA GLN A 95 14.07 3.52 14.39
C GLN A 95 14.32 4.03 15.81
N ARG A 96 14.57 5.32 15.95
CA ARG A 96 14.68 6.01 17.25
C ARG A 96 13.70 7.17 17.28
N TYR A 97 12.86 7.17 18.31
CA TYR A 97 11.92 8.24 18.61
C TYR A 97 12.36 8.96 19.87
N LEU A 98 12.29 10.30 19.86
CA LEU A 98 12.57 11.15 21.01
C LEU A 98 11.42 12.16 21.17
N ASP A 99 10.83 12.22 22.36
CA ASP A 99 9.97 13.31 22.84
C ASP A 99 10.58 13.88 24.13
N PRO A 100 11.24 15.05 24.08
CA PRO A 100 11.88 15.65 25.25
C PRO A 100 10.88 16.35 26.19
N ASP A 101 9.63 16.52 25.78
CA ASP A 101 8.59 17.27 26.54
C ASP A 101 7.61 16.36 27.27
N THR A 102 7.91 15.07 27.37
CA THR A 102 7.02 14.12 28.06
C THR A 102 7.01 14.37 29.56
N LYS A 103 5.81 14.34 30.15
CA LYS A 103 5.59 14.54 31.60
C LYS A 103 5.82 13.26 32.44
N ASN A 104 6.70 12.37 32.01
CA ASN A 104 7.08 11.20 32.78
C ASN A 104 8.19 11.53 33.82
N SER A 105 8.53 10.59 34.68
CA SER A 105 9.57 10.76 35.71
C SER A 105 10.96 11.09 35.13
N LEU A 106 11.24 10.67 33.90
CA LEU A 106 12.48 10.93 33.18
C LEU A 106 12.47 12.25 32.41
N LYS A 107 11.33 12.97 32.38
CA LYS A 107 11.09 14.18 31.59
C LYS A 107 11.37 14.05 30.10
N LYS A 108 11.46 12.85 29.59
CA LYS A 108 11.61 12.53 28.16
C LYS A 108 11.11 11.11 27.88
N THR A 109 10.62 10.89 26.67
CA THR A 109 10.44 9.55 26.10
C THR A 109 11.47 9.37 25.00
N GLU A 110 12.30 8.34 25.09
CA GLU A 110 13.29 7.98 24.10
C GLU A 110 13.28 6.48 23.92
N ASN A 111 12.90 6.02 22.72
CA ASN A 111 12.77 4.60 22.42
C ASN A 111 13.51 4.28 21.12
N SER A 112 14.27 3.21 21.11
CA SER A 112 14.96 2.70 19.93
C SER A 112 14.52 1.27 19.63
N TYR A 113 14.17 1.03 18.37
CA TYR A 113 13.72 -0.26 17.88
C TYR A 113 14.64 -0.77 16.78
N TYR A 114 14.93 -2.06 16.81
CA TYR A 114 15.74 -2.76 15.82
C TYR A 114 14.95 -3.93 15.28
N GLN A 115 14.78 -4.02 13.97
CA GLN A 115 14.10 -5.15 13.34
C GLN A 115 15.02 -5.80 12.31
N GLN A 116 14.96 -7.11 12.21
CA GLN A 116 15.64 -7.89 11.18
C GLN A 116 14.67 -8.86 10.53
N GLU A 117 14.87 -9.05 9.24
CA GLU A 117 14.15 -10.04 8.44
C GLU A 117 15.15 -10.85 7.62
N TYR A 118 15.03 -12.17 7.72
CA TYR A 118 15.65 -13.13 6.82
C TYR A 118 14.54 -13.77 6.01
N TYR A 119 14.61 -13.67 4.71
CA TYR A 119 13.59 -14.16 3.79
C TYR A 119 14.22 -15.02 2.71
N LEU A 120 13.57 -16.15 2.41
CA LEU A 120 13.90 -17.04 1.32
C LEU A 120 12.61 -17.47 0.62
N SER A 121 12.61 -17.42 -0.71
CA SER A 121 11.52 -17.96 -1.52
C SER A 121 12.02 -18.86 -2.63
N ALA A 122 11.19 -19.83 -3.02
CA ALA A 122 11.38 -20.66 -4.18
C ALA A 122 10.06 -20.87 -4.89
N SER A 123 10.07 -20.81 -6.22
CA SER A 123 8.88 -21.06 -7.04
C SER A 123 9.25 -21.89 -8.28
N VAL A 124 8.34 -22.77 -8.64
CA VAL A 124 8.40 -23.58 -9.85
C VAL A 124 7.14 -23.32 -10.66
N LEU A 125 7.29 -22.95 -11.91
CA LEU A 125 6.21 -22.88 -12.89
C LEU A 125 6.34 -24.07 -13.86
N TYR A 126 5.25 -24.80 -14.03
CA TYR A 126 5.12 -25.91 -14.98
C TYR A 126 4.05 -25.57 -16.01
N ARG A 127 4.43 -25.48 -17.28
CA ARG A 127 3.52 -25.31 -18.42
C ARG A 127 3.18 -26.69 -18.97
N LEU A 128 2.04 -27.23 -18.55
CA LEU A 128 1.56 -28.54 -18.97
C LEU A 128 1.17 -28.53 -20.45
N LEU A 129 0.45 -27.48 -20.86
CA LEU A 129 0.02 -27.21 -22.23
C LEU A 129 0.35 -25.76 -22.60
N SER A 130 0.18 -25.39 -23.85
CA SER A 130 0.35 -23.99 -24.29
C SER A 130 -0.60 -23.01 -23.57
N ASN A 131 -1.76 -23.51 -23.14
CA ASN A 131 -2.83 -22.75 -22.50
C ASN A 131 -3.05 -23.10 -21.02
N LEU A 132 -2.35 -24.11 -20.47
CA LEU A 132 -2.52 -24.54 -19.07
C LEU A 132 -1.18 -24.61 -18.36
N SER A 133 -1.08 -23.90 -17.25
CA SER A 133 0.09 -23.86 -16.40
C SER A 133 -0.25 -23.97 -14.92
N PHE A 134 0.68 -24.54 -14.16
CA PHE A 134 0.62 -24.66 -12.71
C PHE A 134 1.86 -24.04 -12.09
N SER A 135 1.74 -23.51 -10.89
CA SER A 135 2.87 -23.05 -10.11
C SER A 135 2.77 -23.48 -8.66
N LEU A 136 3.91 -23.82 -8.09
CA LEU A 136 4.09 -24.04 -6.67
C LEU A 136 5.13 -23.04 -6.18
N SER A 137 4.78 -22.26 -5.18
CA SER A 137 5.66 -21.27 -4.57
C SER A 137 5.69 -21.47 -3.07
N THR A 138 6.85 -21.33 -2.46
CA THR A 138 7.00 -21.38 -1.00
C THR A 138 7.93 -20.28 -0.54
N ASP A 139 7.55 -19.62 0.56
CA ASP A 139 8.27 -18.53 1.19
C ASP A 139 8.50 -18.87 2.66
N GLY A 140 9.72 -18.67 3.12
CA GLY A 140 10.08 -18.75 4.54
C GLY A 140 10.65 -17.42 5.02
N SER A 141 10.23 -16.94 6.17
CA SER A 141 10.84 -15.77 6.80
C SER A 141 11.01 -15.90 8.30
N ILE A 142 12.05 -15.25 8.80
CA ILE A 142 12.31 -15.06 10.24
C ILE A 142 12.38 -13.56 10.46
N ASN A 143 11.48 -13.05 11.29
CA ASN A 143 11.43 -11.63 11.66
C ASN A 143 11.72 -11.52 13.15
N THR A 144 12.61 -10.62 13.55
CA THR A 144 12.93 -10.32 14.94
C THR A 144 12.78 -8.85 15.23
N MET A 145 12.42 -8.51 16.46
CA MET A 145 12.40 -7.14 16.95
C MET A 145 13.06 -7.04 18.32
N ASN A 146 13.91 -6.04 18.48
CA ASN A 146 14.52 -5.67 19.73
C ASN A 146 14.26 -4.19 20.02
N ALA A 147 14.30 -3.81 21.30
CA ALA A 147 14.22 -2.42 21.73
C ALA A 147 15.10 -2.19 22.95
N ASP A 148 15.44 -0.94 23.23
CA ASP A 148 16.19 -0.51 24.41
C ASP A 148 15.33 -0.34 25.67
N LEU A 149 14.13 -0.92 25.67
CA LEU A 149 13.17 -0.87 26.77
C LEU A 149 13.42 -2.00 27.78
N ALA A 150 13.39 -1.68 29.09
CA ALA A 150 13.73 -2.61 30.17
C ALA A 150 12.90 -3.90 30.18
N ASN A 151 11.63 -3.84 29.79
CA ASN A 151 10.69 -4.96 29.78
C ASN A 151 10.25 -5.38 28.37
N PHE A 152 11.04 -5.07 27.36
CA PHE A 152 10.70 -5.43 25.99
C PHE A 152 10.61 -6.96 25.81
N VAL A 153 9.63 -7.40 25.03
CA VAL A 153 9.29 -8.83 24.90
C VAL A 153 10.19 -9.61 23.94
N HIS A 154 10.97 -8.93 23.08
CA HIS A 154 11.87 -9.48 22.06
C HIS A 154 11.22 -10.58 21.20
N PRO A 155 10.21 -10.22 20.37
CA PRO A 155 9.50 -11.20 19.56
C PRO A 155 10.36 -11.73 18.42
N THR A 156 10.14 -13.02 18.11
CA THR A 156 10.64 -13.69 16.91
C THR A 156 9.47 -14.37 16.23
N ARG A 157 9.24 -14.06 14.96
CA ARG A 157 8.18 -14.64 14.15
C ARG A 157 8.78 -15.48 13.02
N TYR A 158 8.37 -16.74 12.98
CA TYR A 158 8.64 -17.67 11.88
C TYR A 158 7.41 -17.75 11.00
N SER A 159 7.58 -17.43 9.72
CA SER A 159 6.48 -17.49 8.75
C SER A 159 6.81 -18.46 7.63
N TRP A 160 5.85 -19.32 7.32
CA TRP A 160 5.92 -20.25 6.20
C TRP A 160 4.65 -20.15 5.38
N LEU A 161 4.81 -19.75 4.10
CA LEU A 161 3.71 -19.56 3.17
C LEU A 161 3.93 -20.45 1.95
N THR A 162 2.92 -21.26 1.59
CA THR A 162 2.98 -22.11 0.40
C THR A 162 1.74 -21.91 -0.44
N ALA A 163 1.93 -21.54 -1.70
CA ALA A 163 0.86 -21.31 -2.66
C ALA A 163 0.95 -22.32 -3.80
N PHE A 164 -0.17 -22.97 -4.10
CA PHE A 164 -0.37 -23.70 -5.34
C PHE A 164 -1.35 -22.92 -6.21
N ALA A 165 -1.01 -22.72 -7.48
CA ALA A 165 -1.85 -21.99 -8.43
C ALA A 165 -1.92 -22.70 -9.77
N GLY A 166 -3.10 -22.60 -10.42
CA GLY A 166 -3.35 -23.03 -11.78
C GLY A 166 -3.85 -21.87 -12.63
N LYS A 167 -3.43 -21.78 -13.88
CA LYS A 167 -3.89 -20.78 -14.84
C LYS A 167 -4.19 -21.44 -16.19
N TYR A 168 -5.40 -21.17 -16.68
CA TYR A 168 -5.84 -21.52 -18.03
C TYR A 168 -6.06 -20.24 -18.84
N VAL A 169 -5.58 -20.21 -20.07
CA VAL A 169 -5.70 -19.04 -20.97
C VAL A 169 -6.03 -19.52 -22.37
N ASN A 170 -7.10 -19.00 -22.94
CA ASN A 170 -7.36 -19.08 -24.37
C ASN A 170 -7.81 -17.69 -24.89
N ASP A 171 -8.23 -17.60 -26.14
CA ASP A 171 -8.54 -16.35 -26.82
C ASP A 171 -9.69 -15.55 -26.16
N TRP A 172 -10.65 -16.25 -25.55
CA TRP A 172 -11.85 -15.64 -24.98
C TRP A 172 -12.00 -15.79 -23.45
N LEU A 173 -11.19 -16.68 -22.83
CA LEU A 173 -11.31 -17.00 -21.41
C LEU A 173 -9.92 -17.09 -20.75
N THR A 174 -9.77 -16.41 -19.64
CA THR A 174 -8.64 -16.61 -18.70
C THR A 174 -9.21 -16.98 -17.34
N ILE A 175 -8.79 -18.10 -16.78
CA ILE A 175 -9.12 -18.52 -15.42
C ILE A 175 -7.83 -18.65 -14.63
N SER A 176 -7.81 -18.15 -13.40
CA SER A 176 -6.73 -18.41 -12.44
C SER A 176 -7.34 -18.79 -11.10
N ALA A 177 -6.79 -19.83 -10.49
CA ALA A 177 -7.17 -20.25 -9.15
C ALA A 177 -5.91 -20.55 -8.33
N SER A 178 -5.91 -20.18 -7.05
CA SER A 178 -4.83 -20.53 -6.12
C SER A 178 -5.35 -20.76 -4.72
N ALA A 179 -4.56 -21.51 -3.95
CA ALA A 179 -4.73 -21.67 -2.53
C ALA A 179 -3.40 -21.37 -1.83
N LEU A 180 -3.44 -20.48 -0.85
CA LEU A 180 -2.29 -20.11 -0.03
C LEU A 180 -2.45 -20.70 1.38
N ALA A 181 -1.55 -21.59 1.76
CA ALA A 181 -1.40 -22.07 3.12
C ALA A 181 -0.40 -21.17 3.86
N THR A 182 -0.82 -20.61 4.98
CA THR A 182 -0.02 -19.75 5.85
C THR A 182 0.14 -20.45 7.21
N VAL A 183 1.38 -20.61 7.66
CA VAL A 183 1.75 -21.11 8.99
C VAL A 183 2.65 -20.08 9.64
N ILE A 184 2.27 -19.60 10.81
CA ILE A 184 3.02 -18.60 11.57
C ILE A 184 3.18 -19.09 13.00
N ASN A 185 4.41 -19.07 13.47
CA ASN A 185 4.74 -19.30 14.86
C ASN A 185 5.45 -18.07 15.41
N GLU A 186 5.05 -17.63 16.58
CA GLU A 186 5.62 -16.46 17.22
C GLU A 186 6.04 -16.76 18.64
N ASP A 187 7.32 -16.54 18.91
CA ASP A 187 7.94 -16.71 20.22
C ASP A 187 8.37 -15.36 20.78
N VAL A 188 8.32 -15.21 22.10
CA VAL A 188 8.80 -14.03 22.82
C VAL A 188 9.71 -14.45 23.97
N LYS A 189 10.73 -13.65 24.28
CA LYS A 189 11.62 -13.95 25.41
C LYS A 189 10.97 -13.68 26.77
N LYS A 190 10.02 -12.75 26.84
CA LYS A 190 9.32 -12.36 28.08
C LYS A 190 7.86 -12.05 27.74
N GLY A 191 6.93 -12.35 28.65
CA GLY A 191 5.50 -12.03 28.50
C GLY A 191 4.74 -12.97 27.56
N GLY A 192 3.67 -12.48 26.97
CA GLY A 192 2.80 -13.22 26.05
C GLY A 192 3.04 -12.85 24.59
N SER A 193 3.08 -13.84 23.72
CA SER A 193 3.11 -13.64 22.26
C SER A 193 1.71 -13.41 21.70
N ALA A 194 1.63 -12.86 20.47
CA ALA A 194 0.36 -12.78 19.74
C ALA A 194 -0.16 -14.14 19.25
N GLY A 195 0.60 -15.22 19.47
CA GLY A 195 0.19 -16.62 19.24
C GLY A 195 0.52 -17.13 17.84
N ASN A 196 0.19 -18.42 17.68
CA ASN A 196 0.45 -19.15 16.44
C ASN A 196 -0.80 -19.17 15.55
N HIS A 197 -0.59 -19.07 14.25
CA HIS A 197 -1.71 -19.01 13.28
C HIS A 197 -1.50 -19.96 12.11
N ARG A 198 -2.58 -20.61 11.70
CA ARG A 198 -2.64 -21.44 10.49
C ARG A 198 -3.87 -21.06 9.70
N LYS A 199 -3.71 -20.80 8.40
CA LYS A 199 -4.81 -20.38 7.55
C LYS A 199 -4.60 -20.86 6.11
N LEU A 200 -5.70 -21.32 5.50
CA LEU A 200 -5.79 -21.55 4.07
C LEU A 200 -6.68 -20.46 3.46
N THR A 201 -6.17 -19.75 2.45
CA THR A 201 -6.86 -18.65 1.79
C THR A 201 -6.98 -18.93 0.29
N PRO A 202 -8.19 -19.18 -0.24
CA PRO A 202 -8.42 -19.39 -1.65
C PRO A 202 -8.52 -18.07 -2.41
N TYR A 203 -8.16 -18.14 -3.69
CA TYR A 203 -8.35 -17.11 -4.70
C TYR A 203 -8.82 -17.74 -6.00
N VAL A 204 -9.82 -17.14 -6.64
CA VAL A 204 -10.28 -17.51 -7.98
C VAL A 204 -10.56 -16.24 -8.76
N SER A 205 -10.13 -16.20 -10.01
CA SER A 205 -10.49 -15.14 -10.96
C SER A 205 -10.82 -15.71 -12.32
N ALA A 206 -11.71 -15.02 -13.02
CA ALA A 206 -12.05 -15.29 -14.42
C ALA A 206 -12.12 -13.97 -15.18
N ALA A 207 -11.58 -13.96 -16.40
CA ALA A 207 -11.74 -12.88 -17.35
C ALA A 207 -12.29 -13.46 -18.67
N PHE A 208 -13.43 -12.94 -19.09
CA PHE A 208 -14.16 -13.38 -20.26
C PHE A 208 -14.14 -12.28 -21.31
N LYS A 209 -13.77 -12.62 -22.56
CA LYS A 209 -13.76 -11.75 -23.73
C LYS A 209 -14.92 -12.17 -24.67
N PRO A 210 -16.10 -11.53 -24.59
CA PRO A 210 -17.28 -11.96 -25.36
C PRO A 210 -17.19 -11.69 -26.87
N PHE A 211 -16.35 -10.73 -27.28
CA PHE A 211 -16.23 -10.29 -28.66
C PHE A 211 -14.85 -10.55 -29.22
N GLN A 212 -14.73 -11.24 -30.34
CA GLN A 212 -13.42 -11.60 -30.91
C GLN A 212 -12.61 -10.38 -31.38
N HIS A 213 -13.28 -9.38 -31.94
CA HIS A 213 -12.64 -8.19 -32.55
C HIS A 213 -12.55 -6.97 -31.62
N GLU A 214 -13.12 -7.05 -30.41
CA GLU A 214 -13.08 -5.98 -29.43
C GLU A 214 -12.31 -6.41 -28.19
N GLU A 215 -11.46 -5.54 -27.69
CA GLU A 215 -10.77 -5.77 -26.42
C GLU A 215 -11.67 -5.39 -25.23
N PHE A 216 -12.85 -5.97 -25.20
CA PHE A 216 -13.80 -5.87 -24.10
C PHE A 216 -13.72 -7.14 -23.23
N ARG A 217 -13.55 -6.96 -21.93
CA ARG A 217 -13.42 -8.06 -20.97
C ARG A 217 -14.32 -7.85 -19.77
N ILE A 218 -15.03 -8.89 -19.37
CA ILE A 218 -15.75 -8.98 -18.13
C ILE A 218 -14.88 -9.79 -17.17
N ARG A 219 -14.64 -9.26 -15.98
CA ARG A 219 -13.74 -9.85 -14.99
C ARG A 219 -14.49 -10.13 -13.70
N PHE A 220 -14.17 -11.23 -13.06
CA PHE A 220 -14.66 -11.60 -11.74
C PHE A 220 -13.50 -12.05 -10.90
N PHE A 221 -13.50 -11.74 -9.61
CA PHE A 221 -12.67 -12.46 -8.67
C PHE A 221 -13.31 -12.60 -7.30
N TYR A 222 -12.91 -13.68 -6.64
CA TYR A 222 -13.08 -13.93 -5.23
C TYR A 222 -11.72 -14.12 -4.58
N LYS A 223 -11.49 -13.51 -3.42
CA LYS A 223 -10.24 -13.63 -2.67
C LYS A 223 -10.50 -13.62 -1.17
N ASP A 224 -9.96 -14.61 -0.47
CA ASP A 224 -9.78 -14.57 0.98
C ASP A 224 -8.43 -13.93 1.31
N ILE A 225 -8.43 -13.03 2.28
CA ILE A 225 -7.24 -12.38 2.82
C ILE A 225 -7.14 -12.66 4.30
N PHE A 226 -5.92 -12.95 4.73
CA PHE A 226 -5.54 -13.11 6.12
C PHE A 226 -4.32 -12.22 6.39
N ARG A 227 -4.43 -11.31 7.35
CA ARG A 227 -3.37 -10.36 7.70
C ARG A 227 -3.11 -10.37 9.19
N LEU A 228 -1.88 -10.67 9.58
CA LEU A 228 -1.42 -10.51 10.95
C LEU A 228 -1.11 -9.03 11.24
N ALA A 229 -1.26 -8.66 12.50
CA ALA A 229 -0.70 -7.41 13.00
C ALA A 229 0.83 -7.42 12.84
N SER A 230 1.40 -6.28 12.46
CA SER A 230 2.84 -6.09 12.41
C SER A 230 3.44 -6.06 13.84
N PHE A 231 4.75 -6.19 13.96
CA PHE A 231 5.41 -6.00 15.25
C PHE A 231 5.17 -4.60 15.83
N ASN A 232 5.07 -3.60 14.97
CA ASN A 232 4.76 -2.24 15.39
C ASN A 232 3.36 -2.13 15.99
N ASP A 233 2.37 -2.80 15.37
CA ASP A 233 0.99 -2.83 15.88
C ASP A 233 0.90 -3.56 17.24
N LEU A 234 1.77 -4.54 17.48
CA LEU A 234 1.74 -5.41 18.66
C LEU A 234 2.61 -4.90 19.82
N TYR A 235 3.82 -4.43 19.51
CA TYR A 235 4.90 -4.33 20.49
C TYR A 235 5.53 -2.95 20.65
N TYR A 236 5.11 -1.93 19.87
CA TYR A 236 5.55 -0.56 20.14
C TYR A 236 5.02 -0.08 21.47
N GLU A 237 5.89 0.54 22.26
CA GLU A 237 5.50 1.13 23.54
C GLU A 237 4.44 2.22 23.30
N GLU A 238 3.46 2.32 24.22
CA GLU A 238 2.31 3.23 24.21
C GLU A 238 1.27 3.01 23.10
N VAL A 239 1.64 2.46 21.93
CA VAL A 239 0.76 2.30 20.76
C VAL A 239 0.36 0.85 20.55
N GLY A 240 1.28 -0.10 20.79
CA GLY A 240 1.10 -1.50 20.49
C GLY A 240 0.05 -2.19 21.36
N ASN A 241 -0.57 -3.23 20.79
CA ASN A 241 -1.56 -4.05 21.48
C ASN A 241 -1.36 -5.53 21.12
N THR A 242 -0.87 -6.31 22.07
CA THR A 242 -0.61 -7.76 21.91
C THR A 242 -1.89 -8.60 21.82
N GLN A 243 -3.06 -8.04 22.12
CA GLN A 243 -4.35 -8.72 22.05
C GLN A 243 -5.00 -8.62 20.66
N LEU A 244 -4.32 -8.05 19.68
CA LEU A 244 -4.84 -7.93 18.33
C LEU A 244 -5.06 -9.30 17.68
N LYS A 245 -6.27 -9.50 17.17
CA LYS A 245 -6.61 -10.65 16.35
C LYS A 245 -6.21 -10.39 14.91
N PRO A 246 -5.86 -11.44 14.14
CA PRO A 246 -5.61 -11.31 12.71
C PRO A 246 -6.84 -10.78 11.97
N GLU A 247 -6.62 -9.80 11.11
CA GLU A 247 -7.63 -9.28 10.20
C GLU A 247 -7.93 -10.30 9.09
N LYS A 248 -9.20 -10.50 8.76
CA LYS A 248 -9.66 -11.36 7.68
C LYS A 248 -10.55 -10.55 6.74
N ALA A 249 -10.38 -10.75 5.45
CA ALA A 249 -11.27 -10.11 4.47
C ALA A 249 -11.69 -11.10 3.39
N LYS A 250 -12.98 -11.08 3.04
CA LYS A 250 -13.53 -11.74 1.86
C LYS A 250 -13.86 -10.68 0.85
N GLN A 251 -13.26 -10.78 -0.33
CA GLN A 251 -13.41 -9.82 -1.41
C GLN A 251 -14.11 -10.44 -2.59
N TYR A 252 -15.09 -9.73 -3.13
CA TYR A 252 -15.82 -10.06 -4.35
C TYR A 252 -15.74 -8.86 -5.28
N ASN A 253 -15.41 -9.10 -6.53
CA ASN A 253 -15.31 -8.06 -7.53
C ASN A 253 -15.91 -8.51 -8.85
N ILE A 254 -16.57 -7.59 -9.53
CA ILE A 254 -16.96 -7.69 -10.93
C ILE A 254 -16.43 -6.44 -11.64
N GLY A 255 -15.71 -6.63 -12.73
CA GLY A 255 -15.10 -5.55 -13.48
C GLY A 255 -15.33 -5.65 -14.97
N LEU A 256 -15.35 -4.49 -15.62
CA LEU A 256 -15.37 -4.34 -17.06
C LEU A 256 -14.09 -3.64 -17.49
N THR A 257 -13.47 -4.11 -18.56
CA THR A 257 -12.32 -3.43 -19.18
C THR A 257 -12.56 -3.33 -20.68
N TYR A 258 -12.37 -2.15 -21.24
CA TYR A 258 -12.43 -1.91 -22.66
C TYR A 258 -11.19 -1.14 -23.10
N ASN A 259 -10.48 -1.68 -24.09
CA ASN A 259 -9.33 -1.04 -24.70
C ASN A 259 -9.53 -1.02 -26.21
N LYS A 260 -9.28 0.11 -26.83
CA LYS A 260 -9.42 0.24 -28.29
C LYS A 260 -8.50 1.29 -28.86
N ASN A 261 -7.94 0.98 -30.03
CA ASN A 261 -7.39 1.94 -30.98
C ASN A 261 -8.51 2.32 -31.92
N VAL A 262 -9.14 3.50 -31.72
CA VAL A 262 -10.40 3.83 -32.39
C VAL A 262 -10.17 4.37 -33.80
N CYS A 263 -9.35 5.41 -33.91
CA CYS A 263 -9.03 6.04 -35.20
C CYS A 263 -7.76 6.90 -35.06
N PRO A 264 -7.17 7.44 -36.14
CA PRO A 264 -5.97 8.27 -36.04
C PRO A 264 -6.11 9.48 -35.12
N PHE A 265 -7.30 10.06 -35.00
CA PHE A 265 -7.58 11.17 -34.08
C PHE A 265 -7.64 10.67 -32.59
N LEU A 266 -8.13 9.47 -32.36
CA LEU A 266 -8.21 8.81 -31.04
C LEU A 266 -7.42 7.48 -31.08
N PRO A 267 -6.08 7.54 -31.07
CA PRO A 267 -5.24 6.36 -31.22
C PRO A 267 -5.30 5.41 -30.01
N TYR A 268 -5.80 5.87 -28.86
CA TYR A 268 -5.91 5.04 -27.69
C TYR A 268 -7.09 5.45 -26.79
N LEU A 269 -7.88 4.45 -26.39
CA LEU A 269 -8.92 4.57 -25.38
C LEU A 269 -8.87 3.35 -24.47
N SER A 270 -8.84 3.56 -23.16
CA SER A 270 -8.93 2.52 -22.13
C SER A 270 -9.92 2.95 -21.06
N VAL A 271 -10.85 2.07 -20.72
CA VAL A 271 -11.81 2.27 -19.64
C VAL A 271 -11.87 0.99 -18.80
N THR A 272 -11.78 1.13 -17.50
CA THR A 272 -11.97 0.04 -16.54
C THR A 272 -12.95 0.50 -15.47
N VAL A 273 -13.94 -0.33 -15.17
CA VAL A 273 -14.90 -0.11 -14.09
C VAL A 273 -14.98 -1.38 -13.27
N ASP A 274 -14.79 -1.27 -11.97
CA ASP A 274 -14.87 -2.36 -11.01
C ASP A 274 -15.90 -2.04 -9.93
N ALA A 275 -16.84 -2.93 -9.71
CA ALA A 275 -17.72 -2.91 -8.55
C ALA A 275 -17.29 -4.00 -7.58
N TYR A 276 -17.21 -3.67 -6.28
CA TYR A 276 -16.71 -4.60 -5.29
C TYR A 276 -17.52 -4.60 -3.99
N TYR A 277 -17.46 -5.74 -3.33
CA TYR A 277 -17.93 -5.94 -1.98
C TYR A 277 -16.85 -6.66 -1.16
N ASN A 278 -16.44 -6.05 -0.04
CA ASN A 278 -15.49 -6.64 0.88
C ASN A 278 -16.10 -6.70 2.27
N LYS A 279 -16.14 -7.91 2.83
CA LYS A 279 -16.46 -8.12 4.24
C LYS A 279 -15.18 -8.32 5.03
N VAL A 280 -14.88 -7.40 5.95
CA VAL A 280 -13.67 -7.44 6.79
C VAL A 280 -14.09 -7.74 8.21
N THR A 281 -13.44 -8.72 8.85
CA THR A 281 -13.62 -9.05 10.25
C THR A 281 -12.32 -8.82 11.01
N ASP A 282 -12.43 -8.38 12.26
CA ASP A 282 -11.31 -8.03 13.13
C ASP A 282 -10.36 -6.99 12.50
N LYS A 283 -10.92 -5.97 11.81
CA LYS A 283 -10.13 -4.95 11.12
C LYS A 283 -9.21 -4.22 12.10
N ILE A 284 -7.91 -4.23 11.83
CA ILE A 284 -6.91 -3.54 12.65
C ILE A 284 -6.88 -2.06 12.27
N ILE A 285 -7.12 -1.19 13.24
CA ILE A 285 -7.07 0.26 13.07
C ILE A 285 -6.27 0.92 14.19
N ALA A 286 -5.60 2.03 13.85
CA ALA A 286 -5.12 2.97 14.84
C ALA A 286 -6.26 3.92 15.24
N TYR A 287 -6.43 4.18 16.52
CA TYR A 287 -7.43 5.11 17.02
C TYR A 287 -6.85 5.98 18.14
N PRO A 288 -7.26 7.24 18.25
CA PRO A 288 -6.89 8.07 19.38
C PRO A 288 -7.61 7.56 20.62
N THR A 289 -6.89 7.48 21.74
CA THR A 289 -7.46 7.15 23.05
C THR A 289 -8.25 8.35 23.60
N LYS A 290 -8.80 8.24 24.80
CA LYS A 290 -9.47 9.38 25.49
C LYS A 290 -8.58 10.64 25.55
N ASN A 291 -7.28 10.46 25.63
CA ASN A 291 -6.32 11.52 25.39
C ASN A 291 -6.00 11.54 23.88
N LEU A 292 -6.57 12.47 23.13
CA LEU A 292 -6.42 12.59 21.66
C LEU A 292 -4.97 12.67 21.17
N ALA A 293 -4.02 12.89 22.07
CA ALA A 293 -2.59 12.89 21.75
C ALA A 293 -1.97 11.48 21.77
N VAL A 294 -2.65 10.50 22.35
CA VAL A 294 -2.16 9.10 22.47
C VAL A 294 -2.99 8.21 21.56
N TRP A 295 -2.31 7.48 20.69
CA TRP A 295 -2.91 6.52 19.76
C TRP A 295 -2.69 5.10 20.27
N SER A 296 -3.59 4.21 19.97
CA SER A 296 -3.45 2.79 20.23
C SER A 296 -4.04 1.98 19.07
N MET A 297 -3.70 0.69 19.03
CA MET A 297 -4.19 -0.24 18.02
C MET A 297 -5.35 -1.05 18.57
N LYS A 298 -6.39 -1.23 17.80
CA LYS A 298 -7.52 -2.13 18.14
C LYS A 298 -8.08 -2.83 16.92
N ASN A 299 -8.80 -3.92 17.15
CA ASN A 299 -9.68 -4.50 16.15
C ASN A 299 -11.05 -3.80 16.18
N LEU A 300 -11.56 -3.41 15.01
CA LEU A 300 -13.00 -3.26 14.79
C LEU A 300 -13.58 -4.66 14.53
N GLY A 301 -14.80 -4.92 15.01
CA GLY A 301 -15.42 -6.23 14.84
C GLY A 301 -15.65 -6.58 13.38
N GLU A 302 -16.60 -5.92 12.73
CA GLU A 302 -16.91 -6.14 11.31
C GLU A 302 -17.00 -4.82 10.54
N VAL A 303 -16.50 -4.82 9.31
CA VAL A 303 -16.60 -3.68 8.37
C VAL A 303 -17.08 -4.19 7.02
N ASP A 304 -18.17 -3.61 6.52
CA ASP A 304 -18.68 -3.83 5.17
C ASP A 304 -18.21 -2.70 4.26
N ILE A 305 -17.55 -3.06 3.18
CA ILE A 305 -17.04 -2.10 2.18
C ILE A 305 -17.67 -2.42 0.83
N LYS A 306 -18.42 -1.46 0.28
CA LYS A 306 -19.02 -1.54 -1.06
C LYS A 306 -18.55 -0.34 -1.85
N GLY A 307 -18.17 -0.55 -3.10
CA GLY A 307 -17.71 0.56 -3.91
C GLY A 307 -17.69 0.29 -5.39
N ILE A 308 -17.40 1.35 -6.11
CA ILE A 308 -17.15 1.37 -7.55
C ILE A 308 -15.88 2.17 -7.78
N ASP A 309 -14.94 1.56 -8.49
CA ASP A 309 -13.73 2.19 -8.99
C ASP A 309 -13.83 2.31 -10.51
N ALA A 310 -13.60 3.49 -11.05
CA ALA A 310 -13.53 3.73 -12.48
C ALA A 310 -12.19 4.37 -12.83
N THR A 311 -11.52 3.82 -13.84
CA THR A 311 -10.27 4.36 -14.40
C THR A 311 -10.47 4.55 -15.90
N GLY A 312 -10.11 5.72 -16.39
CA GLY A 312 -10.14 6.03 -17.81
C GLY A 312 -8.83 6.64 -18.26
N SER A 313 -8.39 6.28 -19.47
CA SER A 313 -7.30 6.97 -20.14
C SER A 313 -7.57 7.01 -21.65
N LEU A 314 -7.21 8.13 -22.26
CA LEU A 314 -7.30 8.29 -23.69
C LEU A 314 -6.15 9.17 -24.20
N SER A 315 -5.78 8.94 -25.45
CA SER A 315 -4.84 9.77 -26.19
C SER A 315 -5.56 10.33 -27.42
N LEU A 316 -5.49 11.63 -27.59
CA LEU A 316 -5.98 12.33 -28.79
C LEU A 316 -4.79 12.82 -29.59
N GLN A 317 -4.88 12.73 -30.89
CA GLN A 317 -3.89 13.27 -31.84
C GLN A 317 -4.57 14.17 -32.84
N PRO A 318 -4.95 15.41 -32.44
CA PRO A 318 -5.65 16.34 -33.31
C PRO A 318 -4.81 16.80 -34.49
N TRP A 319 -3.48 16.79 -34.36
CA TRP A 319 -2.51 17.10 -35.41
C TRP A 319 -1.30 16.18 -35.32
N ASP A 320 -0.56 16.01 -36.39
CA ASP A 320 0.58 15.10 -36.47
C ASP A 320 1.63 15.27 -35.35
N LYS A 321 1.78 16.47 -34.84
CA LYS A 321 2.81 16.85 -33.86
C LYS A 321 2.26 17.23 -32.50
N ILE A 322 0.97 17.09 -32.27
CA ILE A 322 0.32 17.43 -31.02
C ILE A 322 -0.44 16.22 -30.51
N ARG A 323 -0.08 15.78 -29.29
CA ARG A 323 -0.76 14.69 -28.59
C ARG A 323 -1.32 15.21 -27.27
N ILE A 324 -2.55 14.84 -26.98
CA ILE A 324 -3.22 15.16 -25.72
C ILE A 324 -3.51 13.83 -25.04
N ASN A 325 -2.95 13.64 -23.85
CA ASN A 325 -3.15 12.46 -23.03
C ASN A 325 -4.02 12.85 -21.82
N LEU A 326 -5.14 12.17 -21.64
CA LEU A 326 -6.03 12.36 -20.51
C LEU A 326 -6.12 11.05 -19.74
N SER A 327 -6.00 11.11 -18.42
CA SER A 327 -6.25 9.98 -17.55
C SER A 327 -6.93 10.41 -16.26
N GLY A 328 -7.73 9.51 -15.69
CA GLY A 328 -8.42 9.81 -14.45
C GLY A 328 -8.89 8.56 -13.74
N ASN A 329 -9.03 8.70 -12.43
CA ASN A 329 -9.55 7.68 -11.53
C ASN A 329 -10.68 8.31 -10.71
N TYR A 330 -11.72 7.54 -10.50
CA TYR A 330 -12.83 7.88 -9.63
C TYR A 330 -13.15 6.70 -8.73
N THR A 331 -13.27 6.93 -7.44
CA THR A 331 -13.68 5.94 -6.44
C THR A 331 -14.90 6.44 -5.69
N TYR A 332 -15.94 5.63 -5.67
CA TYR A 332 -17.02 5.76 -4.72
C TYR A 332 -16.97 4.56 -3.75
N GLN A 333 -16.82 4.83 -2.45
CA GLN A 333 -16.66 3.79 -1.45
C GLN A 333 -17.52 4.06 -0.20
N ARG A 334 -18.32 3.08 0.17
CA ARG A 334 -19.04 3.07 1.42
C ARG A 334 -18.45 1.99 2.33
N ALA A 335 -17.67 2.40 3.32
CA ALA A 335 -17.00 1.54 4.28
C ALA A 335 -17.62 1.74 5.66
N LEU A 336 -18.48 0.84 6.09
CA LEU A 336 -19.28 0.97 7.30
C LEU A 336 -18.81 0.00 8.38
N ASP A 337 -18.71 0.50 9.61
CA ASP A 337 -18.65 -0.34 10.79
C ASP A 337 -20.03 -1.02 10.98
N VAL A 338 -20.08 -2.34 10.87
CA VAL A 338 -21.27 -3.16 11.08
C VAL A 338 -21.13 -4.04 12.32
N THR A 339 -20.19 -3.73 13.20
CA THR A 339 -20.05 -4.38 14.51
C THR A 339 -21.35 -4.20 15.30
N PRO A 340 -21.98 -5.28 15.80
CA PRO A 340 -23.15 -5.16 16.64
C PRO A 340 -22.87 -4.25 17.85
N PRO A 341 -23.78 -3.29 18.16
CA PRO A 341 -23.58 -2.41 19.29
C PRO A 341 -23.56 -3.20 20.60
N ASP A 342 -22.64 -2.85 21.49
CA ASP A 342 -22.68 -3.35 22.87
C ASP A 342 -23.84 -2.65 23.62
N PRO A 343 -24.79 -3.39 24.20
CA PRO A 343 -25.91 -2.80 24.94
C PRO A 343 -25.50 -1.90 26.12
N ASN A 344 -24.26 -2.09 26.61
CA ASN A 344 -23.73 -1.35 27.75
C ASN A 344 -22.95 -0.08 27.38
N THR A 345 -22.79 0.20 26.07
CA THR A 345 -22.11 1.41 25.61
C THR A 345 -23.08 2.38 24.95
N TYR A 346 -23.09 3.64 25.43
CA TYR A 346 -23.89 4.73 24.86
C TYR A 346 -23.35 5.23 23.51
N GLU A 347 -22.12 4.89 23.17
CA GLU A 347 -21.43 5.34 21.95
C GLU A 347 -21.35 4.21 20.93
N SER A 348 -22.22 4.24 19.92
CA SER A 348 -22.22 3.28 18.83
C SER A 348 -21.66 3.90 17.56
N THR A 349 -20.76 3.16 16.90
CA THR A 349 -20.26 3.44 15.54
C THR A 349 -20.98 2.61 14.47
N TYR A 350 -22.04 1.89 14.86
CA TYR A 350 -22.80 1.02 13.99
C TYR A 350 -23.38 1.75 12.78
N LYS A 351 -23.08 1.24 11.58
CA LYS A 351 -23.42 1.83 10.28
C LYS A 351 -22.80 3.22 10.01
N HIS A 352 -21.81 3.61 10.79
CA HIS A 352 -21.02 4.77 10.49
C HIS A 352 -19.88 4.45 9.51
N GLN A 353 -19.52 5.44 8.68
CA GLN A 353 -18.32 5.36 7.83
C GLN A 353 -17.08 5.31 8.74
N ILE A 354 -16.16 4.41 8.45
CA ILE A 354 -14.91 4.32 9.22
C ILE A 354 -14.09 5.60 9.10
N ALA A 355 -13.32 5.91 10.16
CA ALA A 355 -12.53 7.13 10.24
C ALA A 355 -11.55 7.27 9.06
N TYR A 356 -11.27 8.51 8.68
CA TYR A 356 -10.36 8.91 7.60
C TYR A 356 -10.63 8.30 6.22
N THR A 357 -11.80 7.73 5.99
CA THR A 357 -12.17 7.10 4.72
C THR A 357 -13.22 7.96 4.00
N PRO A 358 -12.87 8.71 2.95
CA PRO A 358 -13.84 9.49 2.18
C PRO A 358 -14.74 8.57 1.37
N ARG A 359 -16.01 8.98 1.15
CA ARG A 359 -16.92 8.25 0.25
C ARG A 359 -16.58 8.43 -1.21
N VAL A 360 -16.03 9.58 -1.55
CA VAL A 360 -15.66 9.94 -2.92
C VAL A 360 -14.23 10.39 -2.94
N SER A 361 -13.43 9.85 -3.84
CA SER A 361 -12.13 10.37 -4.21
C SER A 361 -11.98 10.33 -5.74
N ALA A 362 -11.23 11.28 -6.28
CA ALA A 362 -10.94 11.36 -7.69
C ALA A 362 -9.52 11.90 -7.91
N SER A 363 -8.91 11.48 -9.00
CA SER A 363 -7.67 12.09 -9.49
C SER A 363 -7.70 12.13 -11.01
N GLY A 364 -7.00 13.08 -11.59
CA GLY A 364 -6.90 13.18 -13.03
C GLY A 364 -5.62 13.87 -13.45
N GLN A 365 -5.21 13.54 -14.65
CA GLN A 365 -4.06 14.13 -15.33
C GLN A 365 -4.41 14.46 -16.76
N ALA A 366 -4.04 15.65 -17.21
CA ALA A 366 -4.09 16.08 -18.60
C ALA A 366 -2.68 16.49 -19.03
N GLY A 367 -2.18 15.86 -20.10
CA GLY A 367 -0.89 16.17 -20.70
C GLY A 367 -1.06 16.63 -22.14
N VAL A 368 -0.31 17.65 -22.54
CA VAL A 368 -0.23 18.12 -23.92
C VAL A 368 1.22 18.06 -24.35
N GLU A 369 1.51 17.21 -25.31
CA GLU A 369 2.83 17.06 -25.93
C GLU A 369 2.86 17.84 -27.25
N THR A 370 3.84 18.72 -27.37
CA THR A 370 4.06 19.49 -28.59
C THR A 370 5.55 19.48 -28.96
N PRO A 371 5.95 19.86 -30.19
CA PRO A 371 7.37 20.00 -30.53
C PRO A 371 8.11 21.07 -29.74
N TRP A 372 7.39 21.97 -29.09
CA TRP A 372 7.97 23.13 -28.43
C TRP A 372 8.05 22.99 -26.92
N ILE A 373 7.01 22.42 -26.30
CA ILE A 373 6.86 22.29 -24.87
C ILE A 373 5.85 21.20 -24.55
N ASN A 374 6.10 20.45 -23.47
CA ASN A 374 5.13 19.51 -22.91
C ASN A 374 4.53 20.15 -21.65
N LEU A 375 3.23 20.19 -21.59
CA LEU A 375 2.47 20.71 -20.45
C LEU A 375 1.73 19.57 -19.78
N SER A 376 1.70 19.57 -18.46
CA SER A 376 0.92 18.60 -17.69
C SER A 376 0.20 19.32 -16.56
N TYR A 377 -1.04 18.95 -16.36
CA TYR A 377 -1.87 19.35 -15.24
C TYR A 377 -2.36 18.11 -14.53
N SER A 378 -2.32 18.10 -13.21
CA SER A 378 -2.91 17.04 -12.42
C SER A 378 -3.71 17.60 -11.25
N PHE A 379 -4.74 16.86 -10.87
CA PHE A 379 -5.52 17.16 -9.68
C PHE A 379 -5.78 15.90 -8.87
N LEU A 380 -5.96 16.09 -7.57
CA LEU A 380 -6.44 15.10 -6.62
C LEU A 380 -7.59 15.71 -5.83
N PHE A 381 -8.66 14.95 -5.67
CA PHE A 381 -9.81 15.31 -4.87
C PHE A 381 -10.07 14.26 -3.81
N SER A 382 -10.22 14.68 -2.56
CA SER A 382 -10.67 13.85 -1.45
C SER A 382 -11.95 14.44 -0.86
N GLY A 383 -13.01 13.65 -0.88
CA GLY A 383 -14.32 14.05 -0.34
C GLY A 383 -14.36 14.17 1.17
N LYS A 384 -15.51 14.58 1.68
CA LYS A 384 -15.78 14.67 3.12
C LYS A 384 -15.56 13.32 3.81
N ARG A 385 -14.95 13.36 4.99
CA ARG A 385 -14.64 12.19 5.82
C ARG A 385 -14.75 12.56 7.30
N TYR A 386 -14.55 11.61 8.18
CA TYR A 386 -14.62 11.82 9.62
C TYR A 386 -13.29 11.48 10.28
N ALA A 387 -12.87 12.29 11.25
CA ALA A 387 -11.64 12.06 12.02
C ALA A 387 -11.78 10.91 13.03
N LEU A 388 -12.99 10.65 13.51
CA LEU A 388 -13.31 9.61 14.48
C LEU A 388 -14.39 8.67 13.94
N GLY A 389 -14.60 7.54 14.61
CA GLY A 389 -15.60 6.53 14.20
C GLY A 389 -17.04 7.02 14.24
N GLN A 390 -17.37 8.03 15.07
CA GLN A 390 -18.69 8.64 15.09
C GLN A 390 -18.83 9.67 13.97
N ASN A 391 -19.86 9.50 13.14
CA ASN A 391 -20.13 10.38 11.99
C ASN A 391 -21.01 11.59 12.40
N ILE A 392 -20.56 12.34 13.36
CA ILE A 392 -21.19 13.60 13.82
C ILE A 392 -20.51 14.82 13.19
N ALA A 393 -21.14 15.97 13.29
CA ALA A 393 -20.66 17.20 12.64
C ALA A 393 -19.28 17.63 13.15
N GLU A 394 -19.03 17.45 14.44
CA GLU A 394 -17.78 17.82 15.13
C GLU A 394 -16.58 17.00 14.66
N ASN A 395 -16.82 15.79 14.18
CA ASN A 395 -15.76 14.89 13.67
C ASN A 395 -15.55 15.01 12.16
N ARG A 396 -16.34 15.87 11.47
CA ARG A 396 -16.29 15.99 10.03
C ARG A 396 -15.07 16.78 9.58
N LEU A 397 -14.34 16.21 8.65
CA LEU A 397 -13.30 16.86 7.87
C LEU A 397 -13.86 17.20 6.49
N ASP A 398 -13.71 18.43 6.06
CA ASP A 398 -14.18 18.88 4.76
C ASP A 398 -13.38 18.27 3.61
N SER A 399 -13.95 18.30 2.42
CA SER A 399 -13.28 17.91 1.19
C SER A 399 -12.16 18.90 0.85
N TYR A 400 -11.13 18.40 0.20
CA TYR A 400 -10.07 19.22 -0.35
C TYR A 400 -9.71 18.75 -1.77
N SER A 401 -9.11 19.65 -2.52
CA SER A 401 -8.48 19.35 -3.80
C SER A 401 -7.07 19.89 -3.81
N ASP A 402 -6.20 19.16 -4.49
CA ASP A 402 -4.79 19.48 -4.68
C ASP A 402 -4.50 19.55 -6.18
N HIS A 403 -3.75 20.52 -6.63
CA HIS A 403 -3.55 20.80 -8.06
C HIS A 403 -2.06 21.03 -8.32
N SER A 404 -1.57 20.49 -9.45
CA SER A 404 -0.22 20.78 -9.89
C SER A 404 -0.19 21.00 -11.41
N ILE A 405 0.73 21.89 -11.82
CA ILE A 405 1.00 22.19 -13.22
C ILE A 405 2.50 22.04 -13.43
N SER A 406 2.87 21.35 -14.49
CA SER A 406 4.26 21.26 -14.92
C SER A 406 4.41 21.58 -16.38
N ALA A 407 5.57 22.15 -16.71
CA ALA A 407 6.00 22.41 -18.06
C ALA A 407 7.41 21.87 -18.24
N ASN A 408 7.64 21.08 -19.27
CA ASN A 408 8.96 20.56 -19.56
C ASN A 408 9.31 20.72 -21.06
N ARG A 409 10.61 20.85 -21.31
CA ARG A 409 11.15 20.89 -22.66
C ARG A 409 12.54 20.28 -22.68
N ASP A 410 12.75 19.42 -23.69
CA ASP A 410 14.05 18.84 -23.99
C ASP A 410 14.75 19.65 -25.10
N PHE A 411 16.00 19.96 -24.89
CA PHE A 411 16.87 20.64 -25.84
C PHE A 411 18.02 19.72 -26.21
N GLN A 412 18.27 19.58 -27.49
CA GLN A 412 19.44 18.89 -27.96
C GLN A 412 20.53 19.92 -28.34
N ILE A 413 21.59 19.99 -27.53
CA ILE A 413 22.73 20.87 -27.76
C ILE A 413 23.89 19.98 -28.19
N ARG A 414 24.14 19.87 -29.48
CA ARG A 414 25.11 18.94 -30.09
C ARG A 414 24.79 17.48 -29.71
N LYS A 415 25.66 16.85 -28.91
CA LYS A 415 25.50 15.45 -28.45
C LYS A 415 24.88 15.34 -27.04
N ILE A 416 24.49 16.46 -26.43
CA ILE A 416 23.99 16.52 -25.06
C ILE A 416 22.50 16.85 -25.14
N THR A 417 21.68 16.01 -24.55
CA THR A 417 20.26 16.29 -24.31
C THR A 417 20.12 16.94 -22.94
N THR A 418 19.54 18.14 -22.90
CA THR A 418 19.29 18.90 -21.67
C THR A 418 17.78 19.04 -21.51
N SER A 419 17.25 18.64 -20.35
CA SER A 419 15.85 18.79 -20.00
C SER A 419 15.68 19.95 -19.02
N PHE A 420 14.75 20.83 -19.32
CA PHE A 420 14.32 21.91 -18.44
C PHE A 420 12.89 21.67 -17.99
N SER A 421 12.64 21.67 -16.69
CA SER A 421 11.31 21.45 -16.10
C SER A 421 11.00 22.52 -15.07
N VAL A 422 9.78 23.01 -15.11
CA VAL A 422 9.20 23.90 -14.08
C VAL A 422 7.92 23.23 -13.57
N GLU A 423 7.80 23.15 -12.26
CA GLU A 423 6.64 22.56 -11.60
C GLU A 423 6.12 23.50 -10.52
N VAL A 424 4.80 23.69 -10.52
CA VAL A 424 4.08 24.45 -9.50
C VAL A 424 3.16 23.47 -8.78
N LEU A 425 3.39 23.29 -7.51
CA LEU A 425 2.64 22.43 -6.60
C LEU A 425 1.80 23.31 -5.67
N ASN A 426 0.56 22.89 -5.40
CA ASN A 426 -0.29 23.55 -4.42
C ASN A 426 -0.13 22.90 -3.03
#